data_cfa64f126bc048c25367876fd5ceed05
#
_entry.id   cfa64f126bc048c25367876fd5ceed05
#
_cell.length_a   1.000
_cell.length_b   1.000
_cell.length_c   1.000
_cell.angle_alpha   90.00
_cell.angle_beta   90.00
_cell.angle_gamma   90.00
#
_symmetry.space_group_name_H-M   'P 1'
#
loop_
_entity.id
_entity.type
_entity.pdbx_description
1 polymer ?
#
loop_
_entity_poly.entity_id
_entity_poly.type
_entity_poly.pdbx_seq_one_letter_code
_entity_poly.pdbx_strand_id
1 'polypeptide(L)'
;MADFYKIPYAVVPVTKDNKLQAEAKIQSLIDEQKPDFMVLARYMQILSNEFVNRYPQRIINIHHSFLPAFVGARPYHQAFERGVKLIGATSHYVTEVLDDGPIIEQDVVRVSHRDTVEDLIRKGRDLEKVVLSRAVRWHVENRVLVYGNKTVVF
;
A
#
# COMPACT_ATOMS: atom_id res chain seq x y z
N MET A 1 15.10 -1.85 13.18
CA MET A 1 14.03 -0.89 13.57
C MET A 1 12.97 -1.57 14.43
N ALA A 2 12.38 -2.70 14.02
CA ALA A 2 11.40 -3.43 14.84
C ALA A 2 11.95 -3.76 16.25
N ASP A 3 13.17 -4.29 16.34
CA ASP A 3 13.82 -4.57 17.62
C ASP A 3 13.96 -3.34 18.50
N PHE A 4 14.31 -2.20 17.92
CA PHE A 4 14.45 -0.93 18.65
C PHE A 4 13.14 -0.50 19.31
N TYR A 5 12.01 -0.69 18.60
CA TYR A 5 10.68 -0.37 19.11
C TYR A 5 10.01 -1.55 19.85
N LYS A 6 10.70 -2.67 20.00
CA LYS A 6 10.17 -3.91 20.63
C LYS A 6 8.88 -4.40 19.94
N ILE A 7 8.79 -4.22 18.63
CA ILE A 7 7.65 -4.70 17.83
C ILE A 7 7.92 -6.13 17.43
N PRO A 8 7.04 -7.09 17.74
CA PRO A 8 7.15 -8.46 17.26
C PRO A 8 7.21 -8.50 15.73
N TYR A 9 8.09 -9.32 15.18
CA TYR A 9 8.18 -9.50 13.73
C TYR A 9 8.56 -10.92 13.36
N ALA A 10 8.17 -11.32 12.17
CA ALA A 10 8.60 -12.57 11.54
C ALA A 10 9.12 -12.29 10.13
N VAL A 11 10.10 -13.05 9.69
CA VAL A 11 10.62 -12.97 8.34
C VAL A 11 10.11 -14.16 7.55
N VAL A 12 9.40 -13.87 6.46
CA VAL A 12 8.89 -14.89 5.52
C VAL A 12 9.48 -14.59 4.15
N PRO A 13 10.60 -15.24 3.77
CA PRO A 13 11.21 -15.04 2.46
C PRO A 13 10.27 -15.52 1.35
N VAL A 14 10.06 -14.68 0.34
CA VAL A 14 9.23 -15.01 -0.84
C VAL A 14 10.12 -15.09 -2.07
N THR A 15 10.04 -16.22 -2.78
CA THR A 15 10.68 -16.45 -4.06
C THR A 15 9.63 -16.85 -5.10
N LYS A 16 10.03 -16.96 -6.37
CA LYS A 16 9.11 -17.42 -7.42
C LYS A 16 8.58 -18.83 -7.15
N ASP A 17 9.38 -19.68 -6.50
CA ASP A 17 9.10 -21.11 -6.35
C ASP A 17 8.36 -21.42 -5.04
N ASN A 18 8.37 -20.51 -4.06
CA ASN A 18 7.77 -20.78 -2.75
C ASN A 18 6.58 -19.87 -2.41
N LYS A 19 6.03 -19.12 -3.37
CA LYS A 19 4.99 -18.13 -3.12
C LYS A 19 3.79 -18.67 -2.32
N LEU A 20 3.26 -19.84 -2.71
CA LEU A 20 2.13 -20.47 -2.00
C LEU A 20 2.48 -20.87 -0.56
N GLN A 21 3.69 -21.40 -0.35
CA GLN A 21 4.16 -21.78 0.98
C GLN A 21 4.38 -20.55 1.87
N ALA A 22 4.94 -19.47 1.30
CA ALA A 22 5.12 -18.21 2.00
C ALA A 22 3.78 -17.59 2.39
N GLU A 23 2.79 -17.61 1.49
CA GLU A 23 1.44 -17.11 1.77
C GLU A 23 0.74 -17.97 2.84
N ALA A 24 0.87 -19.29 2.79
CA ALA A 24 0.37 -20.18 3.85
C ALA A 24 1.02 -19.91 5.22
N LYS A 25 2.32 -19.58 5.24
CA LYS A 25 3.01 -19.19 6.47
C LYS A 25 2.50 -17.84 7.00
N ILE A 26 2.30 -16.86 6.12
CA ILE A 26 1.70 -15.57 6.49
C ILE A 26 0.29 -15.79 7.05
N GLN A 27 -0.52 -16.63 6.41
CA GLN A 27 -1.86 -17.00 6.89
C GLN A 27 -1.81 -17.59 8.30
N SER A 28 -0.89 -18.53 8.55
CA SER A 28 -0.71 -19.14 9.88
C SER A 28 -0.38 -18.08 10.96
N LEU A 29 0.47 -17.10 10.64
CA LEU A 29 0.79 -16.00 11.56
C LEU A 29 -0.43 -15.10 11.83
N ILE A 30 -1.24 -14.84 10.81
CA ILE A 30 -2.46 -14.03 10.93
C ILE A 30 -3.48 -14.77 11.80
N ASP A 31 -3.65 -16.07 11.60
CA ASP A 31 -4.58 -16.91 12.38
C ASP A 31 -4.17 -16.99 13.87
N GLU A 32 -2.86 -16.96 14.14
CA GLU A 32 -2.32 -16.92 15.50
C GLU A 32 -2.53 -15.56 16.16
N GLN A 33 -2.19 -14.48 15.47
CA GLN A 33 -2.22 -13.11 16.01
C GLN A 33 -3.59 -12.45 15.96
N LYS A 34 -4.48 -12.92 15.07
CA LYS A 34 -5.85 -12.44 14.85
C LYS A 34 -5.95 -10.92 14.74
N PRO A 35 -5.17 -10.27 13.86
CA PRO A 35 -5.22 -8.82 13.71
C PRO A 35 -6.60 -8.37 13.21
N ASP A 36 -7.05 -7.19 13.62
CA ASP A 36 -8.28 -6.59 13.13
C ASP A 36 -8.19 -6.22 11.65
N PHE A 37 -7.02 -5.77 11.20
CA PHE A 37 -6.73 -5.45 9.80
C PHE A 37 -5.23 -5.60 9.51
N MET A 38 -4.88 -5.55 8.23
CA MET A 38 -3.51 -5.67 7.74
C MET A 38 -3.14 -4.46 6.90
N VAL A 39 -1.86 -4.09 6.93
CA VAL A 39 -1.31 -3.00 6.10
C VAL A 39 -0.20 -3.56 5.23
N LEU A 40 -0.32 -3.36 3.93
CA LEU A 40 0.72 -3.65 2.96
C LEU A 40 1.53 -2.37 2.71
N ALA A 41 2.75 -2.34 3.20
CA ALA A 41 3.68 -1.23 2.99
C ALA A 41 4.91 -1.74 2.23
N ARG A 42 5.14 -1.22 1.02
CA ARG A 42 6.21 -1.70 0.11
C ARG A 42 6.13 -3.20 -0.18
N TYR A 43 4.92 -3.72 -0.18
CA TYR A 43 4.66 -5.11 -0.48
C TYR A 43 4.55 -5.28 -2.00
N MET A 44 5.58 -5.85 -2.61
CA MET A 44 5.69 -5.96 -4.08
C MET A 44 5.28 -7.34 -4.60
N GLN A 45 4.48 -8.07 -3.84
CA GLN A 45 3.94 -9.37 -4.21
C GLN A 45 2.43 -9.24 -4.47
N ILE A 46 1.91 -10.05 -5.38
CA ILE A 46 0.47 -10.17 -5.60
C ILE A 46 -0.06 -11.25 -4.66
N LEU A 47 -0.98 -10.90 -3.80
CA LEU A 47 -1.71 -11.85 -2.96
C LEU A 47 -2.63 -12.73 -3.81
N SER A 48 -2.89 -13.96 -3.39
CA SER A 48 -3.87 -14.80 -4.05
C SER A 48 -5.29 -14.28 -3.82
N ASN A 49 -6.20 -14.57 -4.77
CA ASN A 49 -7.61 -14.24 -4.61
C ASN A 49 -8.21 -14.91 -3.37
N GLU A 50 -7.81 -16.15 -3.08
CA GLU A 50 -8.24 -16.86 -1.89
C GLU A 50 -7.87 -16.10 -0.62
N PHE A 51 -6.62 -15.61 -0.53
CA PHE A 51 -6.17 -14.83 0.61
C PHE A 51 -6.95 -13.51 0.75
N VAL A 52 -7.09 -12.77 -0.34
CA VAL A 52 -7.79 -11.47 -0.32
C VAL A 52 -9.25 -11.64 0.10
N ASN A 53 -9.94 -12.65 -0.43
CA ASN A 53 -11.35 -12.91 -0.14
C ASN A 53 -11.64 -13.32 1.31
N ARG A 54 -10.64 -13.80 2.06
CA ARG A 54 -10.78 -14.06 3.49
C ARG A 54 -10.86 -12.78 4.34
N TYR A 55 -10.39 -11.65 3.80
CA TYR A 55 -10.22 -10.41 4.55
C TYR A 55 -10.84 -9.20 3.83
N PRO A 56 -12.14 -9.25 3.45
CA PRO A 56 -12.78 -8.16 2.75
C PRO A 56 -12.70 -6.86 3.57
N GLN A 57 -12.22 -5.78 2.96
CA GLN A 57 -12.03 -4.47 3.59
C GLN A 57 -11.12 -4.47 4.83
N ARG A 58 -10.29 -5.50 5.01
CA ARG A 58 -9.36 -5.63 6.13
C ARG A 58 -7.89 -5.60 5.70
N ILE A 59 -7.61 -5.38 4.42
CA ILE A 59 -6.25 -5.22 3.91
C ILE A 59 -6.16 -3.84 3.28
N ILE A 60 -5.29 -2.99 3.81
CA ILE A 60 -5.03 -1.64 3.33
C ILE A 60 -3.66 -1.65 2.66
N ASN A 61 -3.59 -1.21 1.40
CA ASN A 61 -2.33 -1.04 0.67
C ASN A 61 -1.97 0.43 0.55
N ILE A 62 -0.69 0.74 0.56
CA ILE A 62 -0.15 2.03 0.10
C ILE A 62 0.56 1.84 -1.23
N HIS A 63 0.03 2.47 -2.26
CA HIS A 63 0.59 2.51 -3.60
C HIS A 63 1.32 3.84 -3.84
N HIS A 64 2.55 3.77 -4.34
CA HIS A 64 3.45 4.91 -4.52
C HIS A 64 3.17 5.75 -5.76
N SER A 65 1.93 5.75 -6.25
CA SER A 65 1.47 6.57 -7.37
C SER A 65 0.07 7.11 -7.09
N PHE A 66 -0.26 8.19 -7.77
CA PHE A 66 -1.63 8.65 -7.87
C PHE A 66 -2.33 7.79 -8.91
N LEU A 67 -3.14 6.82 -8.45
CA LEU A 67 -3.86 5.90 -9.33
C LEU A 67 -4.95 6.61 -10.15
N PRO A 68 -5.13 6.24 -11.41
CA PRO A 68 -4.48 5.17 -12.18
C PRO A 68 -3.29 5.67 -13.00
N ALA A 69 -2.08 5.66 -12.45
CA ALA A 69 -0.89 6.11 -13.18
C ALA A 69 0.36 5.31 -12.83
N PHE A 70 1.25 5.14 -13.81
CA PHE A 70 2.56 4.49 -13.75
C PHE A 70 2.56 3.08 -13.13
N VAL A 71 2.38 2.09 -13.98
CA VAL A 71 2.49 0.68 -13.62
C VAL A 71 3.94 0.21 -13.77
N GLY A 72 4.42 -0.61 -12.83
CA GLY A 72 5.68 -1.32 -12.93
C GLY A 72 6.78 -0.82 -12.00
N ALA A 73 8.01 -1.27 -12.28
CA ALA A 73 9.18 -0.96 -11.47
C ALA A 73 9.70 0.47 -11.68
N ARG A 74 10.27 1.07 -10.63
CA ARG A 74 10.92 2.39 -10.65
C ARG A 74 10.01 3.57 -11.04
N PRO A 75 8.84 3.74 -10.43
CA PRO A 75 7.85 4.76 -10.83
C PRO A 75 8.40 6.19 -10.76
N TYR A 76 9.25 6.51 -9.79
CA TYR A 76 9.86 7.84 -9.67
C TYR A 76 10.85 8.14 -10.80
N HIS A 77 11.56 7.14 -11.34
CA HIS A 77 12.42 7.32 -12.50
C HIS A 77 11.57 7.59 -13.75
N GLN A 78 10.51 6.80 -13.95
CA GLN A 78 9.57 7.01 -15.05
C GLN A 78 8.91 8.39 -14.97
N ALA A 79 8.50 8.82 -13.77
CA ALA A 79 7.94 10.13 -13.53
C ALA A 79 8.93 11.27 -13.86
N PHE A 80 10.20 11.10 -13.48
CA PHE A 80 11.27 12.05 -13.78
C PHE A 80 11.53 12.13 -15.29
N GLU A 81 11.73 11.00 -15.95
CA GLU A 81 11.96 10.94 -17.41
C GLU A 81 10.77 11.50 -18.19
N ARG A 82 9.54 11.27 -17.74
CA ARG A 82 8.32 11.82 -18.34
C ARG A 82 8.16 13.32 -18.11
N GLY A 83 8.90 13.89 -17.14
CA GLY A 83 8.83 15.31 -16.78
C GLY A 83 7.50 15.70 -16.15
N VAL A 84 6.92 14.82 -15.30
CA VAL A 84 5.66 15.10 -14.61
C VAL A 84 5.79 16.32 -13.69
N LYS A 85 4.67 16.94 -13.38
CA LYS A 85 4.61 18.13 -12.49
C LYS A 85 4.08 17.78 -11.11
N LEU A 86 3.50 16.60 -10.95
CA LEU A 86 2.97 16.07 -9.71
C LEU A 86 3.40 14.60 -9.56
N ILE A 87 3.69 14.21 -8.34
CA ILE A 87 3.76 12.80 -7.92
C ILE A 87 2.76 12.60 -6.80
N GLY A 88 2.28 11.38 -6.61
CA GLY A 88 1.23 11.10 -5.66
C GLY A 88 1.42 9.79 -4.93
N ALA A 89 0.54 9.55 -3.96
CA ALA A 89 0.37 8.28 -3.29
C ALA A 89 -1.12 7.98 -3.11
N THR A 90 -1.48 6.70 -3.11
CA THR A 90 -2.84 6.22 -2.94
C THR A 90 -2.89 5.13 -1.88
N SER A 91 -3.76 5.27 -0.90
CA SER A 91 -4.11 4.19 0.01
C SER A 91 -5.51 3.66 -0.34
N HIS A 92 -5.63 2.35 -0.50
CA HIS A 92 -6.86 1.70 -0.92
C HIS A 92 -7.04 0.36 -0.22
N TYR A 93 -8.26 -0.14 -0.16
CA TYR A 93 -8.50 -1.52 0.23
C TYR A 93 -8.04 -2.45 -0.89
N VAL A 94 -7.45 -3.58 -0.51
CA VAL A 94 -7.02 -4.60 -1.47
C VAL A 94 -8.22 -5.44 -1.90
N THR A 95 -8.31 -5.66 -3.22
CA THR A 95 -9.29 -6.53 -3.87
C THR A 95 -8.57 -7.56 -4.75
N GLU A 96 -9.30 -8.43 -5.41
CA GLU A 96 -8.74 -9.42 -6.34
C GLU A 96 -8.02 -8.78 -7.52
N VAL A 97 -8.45 -7.59 -7.92
CA VAL A 97 -7.83 -6.84 -9.00
C VAL A 97 -6.72 -5.97 -8.43
N LEU A 98 -5.52 -6.13 -8.98
CA LEU A 98 -4.34 -5.42 -8.52
C LEU A 98 -4.52 -3.89 -8.66
N ASP A 99 -4.27 -3.18 -7.56
CA ASP A 99 -4.31 -1.72 -7.46
C ASP A 99 -5.63 -1.05 -7.91
N ASP A 100 -6.75 -1.81 -7.91
CA ASP A 100 -8.08 -1.36 -8.35
C ASP A 100 -9.12 -1.34 -7.23
N GLY A 101 -8.72 -1.53 -5.99
CA GLY A 101 -9.64 -1.54 -4.85
C GLY A 101 -10.11 -0.14 -4.44
N PRO A 102 -11.19 -0.06 -3.61
CA PRO A 102 -11.76 1.20 -3.16
C PRO A 102 -10.72 2.11 -2.50
N ILE A 103 -10.56 3.30 -3.03
CA ILE A 103 -9.58 4.29 -2.57
C ILE A 103 -10.05 4.91 -1.25
N ILE A 104 -9.18 4.90 -0.24
CA ILE A 104 -9.45 5.51 1.07
C ILE A 104 -8.92 6.94 1.12
N GLU A 105 -7.68 7.13 0.68
CA GLU A 105 -6.99 8.42 0.69
C GLU A 105 -6.04 8.53 -0.48
N GLN A 106 -5.95 9.73 -1.03
CA GLN A 106 -4.95 10.11 -2.03
C GLN A 106 -4.42 11.51 -1.75
N ASP A 107 -3.14 11.71 -2.03
CA ASP A 107 -2.56 13.04 -1.97
C ASP A 107 -1.47 13.19 -3.03
N VAL A 108 -1.11 14.41 -3.36
CA VAL A 108 -0.11 14.74 -4.38
C VAL A 108 0.84 15.81 -3.88
N VAL A 109 2.05 15.79 -4.41
CA VAL A 109 3.03 16.84 -4.18
C VAL A 109 3.60 17.35 -5.51
N ARG A 110 3.79 18.66 -5.59
CA ARG A 110 4.38 19.29 -6.77
C ARG A 110 5.87 19.01 -6.85
N VAL A 111 6.32 18.71 -8.08
CA VAL A 111 7.73 18.59 -8.44
C VAL A 111 8.10 19.65 -9.46
N SER A 112 9.36 20.03 -9.50
CA SER A 112 9.89 21.06 -10.36
C SER A 112 11.08 20.55 -11.18
N HIS A 113 11.54 21.34 -12.14
CA HIS A 113 12.73 21.03 -12.93
C HIS A 113 14.04 21.00 -12.11
N ARG A 114 14.01 21.49 -10.87
CA ARG A 114 15.16 21.47 -9.95
C ARG A 114 15.25 20.21 -9.12
N ASP A 115 14.16 19.42 -9.07
CA ASP A 115 14.13 18.18 -8.32
C ASP A 115 14.87 17.07 -9.07
N THR A 116 15.71 16.33 -8.39
CA THR A 116 16.37 15.14 -8.88
C THR A 116 15.47 13.90 -8.68
N VAL A 117 15.87 12.76 -9.20
CA VAL A 117 15.16 11.47 -8.94
C VAL A 117 15.14 11.17 -7.44
N GLU A 118 16.23 11.43 -6.74
CA GLU A 118 16.36 11.26 -5.28
C GLU A 118 15.38 12.16 -4.52
N ASP A 119 15.17 13.40 -5.01
CA ASP A 119 14.18 14.31 -4.44
C ASP A 119 12.77 13.80 -4.64
N LEU A 120 12.45 13.27 -5.83
CA LEU A 120 11.16 12.64 -6.10
C LEU A 120 10.92 11.44 -5.17
N ILE A 121 11.92 10.58 -4.99
CA ILE A 121 11.84 9.43 -4.08
C ILE A 121 11.61 9.90 -2.65
N ARG A 122 12.32 10.93 -2.17
CA ARG A 122 12.16 11.46 -0.82
C ARG A 122 10.76 12.03 -0.61
N LYS A 123 10.31 12.93 -1.50
CA LYS A 123 8.98 13.53 -1.48
C LYS A 123 7.87 12.48 -1.52
N GLY A 124 8.02 11.47 -2.39
CA GLY A 124 7.06 10.37 -2.49
C GLY A 124 6.97 9.55 -1.23
N ARG A 125 8.11 9.19 -0.62
CA ARG A 125 8.14 8.46 0.65
C ARG A 125 7.49 9.22 1.81
N ASP A 126 7.67 10.54 1.85
CA ASP A 126 7.04 11.36 2.88
C ASP A 126 5.53 11.45 2.65
N LEU A 127 5.11 11.55 1.40
CA LEU A 127 3.70 11.53 1.02
C LEU A 127 3.04 10.17 1.35
N GLU A 128 3.69 9.05 1.02
CA GLU A 128 3.21 7.69 1.36
C GLU A 128 2.93 7.55 2.87
N LYS A 129 3.80 8.08 3.73
CA LYS A 129 3.61 8.06 5.20
C LYS A 129 2.34 8.81 5.61
N VAL A 130 2.13 10.00 5.05
CA VAL A 130 0.98 10.85 5.38
C VAL A 130 -0.31 10.20 4.91
N VAL A 131 -0.36 9.76 3.66
CA VAL A 131 -1.54 9.12 3.05
C VAL A 131 -1.91 7.84 3.78
N LEU A 132 -0.94 6.96 4.05
CA LEU A 132 -1.19 5.73 4.80
C LEU A 132 -1.65 6.01 6.23
N SER A 133 -1.03 6.96 6.92
CA SER A 133 -1.40 7.33 8.29
C SER A 133 -2.85 7.82 8.37
N ARG A 134 -3.28 8.66 7.42
CA ARG A 134 -4.67 9.14 7.36
C ARG A 134 -5.64 7.98 7.08
N ALA A 135 -5.34 7.15 6.08
CA ALA A 135 -6.19 6.03 5.71
C ALA A 135 -6.39 5.03 6.86
N VAL A 136 -5.28 4.65 7.53
CA VAL A 136 -5.32 3.77 8.70
C VAL A 136 -6.12 4.38 9.84
N ARG A 137 -5.90 5.67 10.12
CA ARG A 137 -6.65 6.38 11.17
C ARG A 137 -8.16 6.34 10.91
N TRP A 138 -8.60 6.70 9.70
CA TRP A 138 -10.02 6.70 9.36
C TRP A 138 -10.64 5.30 9.41
N HIS A 139 -9.87 4.28 9.00
CA HIS A 139 -10.30 2.90 9.12
C HIS A 139 -10.50 2.49 10.59
N VAL A 140 -9.54 2.77 11.46
CA VAL A 140 -9.61 2.45 12.90
C VAL A 140 -10.74 3.23 13.61
N GLU A 141 -10.98 4.47 13.18
CA GLU A 141 -12.08 5.30 13.70
C GLU A 141 -13.46 4.93 13.12
N ASN A 142 -13.56 3.87 12.27
CA ASN A 142 -14.78 3.45 11.57
C ASN A 142 -15.43 4.58 10.74
N ARG A 143 -14.61 5.41 10.11
CA ARG A 143 -15.04 6.57 9.33
C ARG A 143 -15.10 6.32 7.83
N VAL A 144 -14.83 5.11 7.38
CA VAL A 144 -14.78 4.76 5.95
C VAL A 144 -15.99 3.89 5.62
N LEU A 145 -16.89 4.40 4.80
CA LEU A 145 -17.98 3.63 4.19
C LEU A 145 -17.58 3.24 2.77
N VAL A 146 -17.61 1.95 2.48
CA VAL A 146 -17.37 1.41 1.12
C VAL A 146 -18.70 1.16 0.42
N TYR A 147 -18.84 1.63 -0.82
CA TYR A 147 -19.97 1.32 -1.69
C TYR A 147 -19.50 1.10 -3.13
N GLY A 148 -19.70 -0.12 -3.62
CA GLY A 148 -19.08 -0.56 -4.88
C GLY A 148 -17.56 -0.42 -4.81
N ASN A 149 -16.94 0.21 -5.80
CA ASN A 149 -15.49 0.47 -5.84
C ASN A 149 -15.12 1.90 -5.37
N LYS A 150 -15.90 2.47 -4.46
CA LYS A 150 -15.71 3.83 -3.94
C LYS A 150 -15.79 3.85 -2.41
N THR A 151 -15.25 4.91 -1.81
CA THR A 151 -15.42 5.18 -0.37
C THR A 151 -15.99 6.56 -0.11
N VAL A 152 -16.63 6.68 1.04
CA VAL A 152 -16.93 7.96 1.69
C VAL A 152 -16.22 7.98 3.04
N VAL A 153 -15.53 9.06 3.34
CA VAL A 153 -14.89 9.30 4.64
C VAL A 153 -15.66 10.39 5.37
N PHE A 154 -16.08 10.10 6.60
CA PHE A 154 -16.86 11.02 7.45
C PHE A 154 -16.00 11.81 8.42
#